data_ed01346c37d3ae1652bdd639ef2305c4
#
_entry.id   ed01346c37d3ae1652bdd639ef2305c4
#
_cell.length_a   1.000
_cell.length_b   1.000
_cell.length_c   1.000
_cell.angle_alpha   90.00
_cell.angle_beta   90.00
_cell.angle_gamma   90.00
#
_symmetry.space_group_name_H-M   'P 1'
#
loop_
_entity.id
_entity.type
_entity.pdbx_description
1 polymer ?
#
loop_
_entity_poly.entity_id
_entity_poly.type
_entity_poly.pdbx_seq_one_letter_code
_entity_poly.pdbx_strand_id
1 'polypeptide(L)'
;MIKSLIILLAFFIFSCSNSPNIYKTNGTVFLKNRISDIINSSNLSTNLGIKAISLKTGQTLFDLNSNSLFNPASNNKIYTCLSALALLDSNYYFKTEVFEEGNDLYLVGGANPDLTLDELDSLASVIASKISGVKRLILDDSILDQTVYGRGWMWDEGSWWYAAQISGLSVNDNCVDFIVRPGDLGKNAIIQTKPESNYYKLSLIHI
;
A
#
# COMPACT_ATOMS: atom_id res chain seq x y z
N MET A 1 -73.33 -13.71 22.50
CA MET A 1 -72.53 -12.59 23.00
C MET A 1 -71.03 -12.94 23.26
N ILE A 2 -70.71 -14.12 23.78
CA ILE A 2 -69.30 -14.49 24.10
C ILE A 2 -68.40 -14.67 22.85
N LYS A 3 -68.94 -15.19 21.73
CA LYS A 3 -68.16 -15.37 20.47
C LYS A 3 -67.73 -14.07 19.80
N SER A 4 -68.56 -13.02 19.91
CA SER A 4 -68.24 -11.70 19.35
C SER A 4 -67.16 -10.96 20.17
N LEU A 5 -67.07 -11.23 21.46
CA LEU A 5 -66.10 -10.63 22.37
C LEU A 5 -64.68 -11.20 22.14
N ILE A 6 -64.62 -12.53 21.85
CA ILE A 6 -63.35 -13.20 21.54
C ILE A 6 -62.75 -12.73 20.24
N ILE A 7 -63.54 -12.47 19.19
CA ILE A 7 -63.07 -11.93 17.90
C ILE A 7 -62.55 -10.52 18.06
N LEU A 8 -63.19 -9.67 18.90
CA LEU A 8 -62.72 -8.32 19.16
C LEU A 8 -61.38 -8.31 19.93
N LEU A 9 -61.19 -9.24 20.87
CA LEU A 9 -59.95 -9.40 21.64
C LEU A 9 -58.80 -9.94 20.74
N ALA A 10 -59.06 -10.80 19.76
CA ALA A 10 -58.06 -11.31 18.83
C ALA A 10 -57.56 -10.22 17.89
N PHE A 11 -58.41 -9.25 17.50
CA PHE A 11 -57.99 -8.10 16.67
C PHE A 11 -57.06 -7.15 17.42
N PHE A 12 -57.19 -7.02 18.73
CA PHE A 12 -56.29 -6.19 19.55
C PHE A 12 -54.91 -6.80 19.75
N ILE A 13 -54.78 -8.16 19.74
CA ILE A 13 -53.47 -8.81 19.89
C ILE A 13 -52.64 -8.78 18.62
N PHE A 14 -53.24 -8.72 17.43
CA PHE A 14 -52.53 -8.60 16.16
C PHE A 14 -52.11 -7.15 15.80
N SER A 15 -52.65 -6.13 16.49
CA SER A 15 -52.33 -4.73 16.21
C SER A 15 -51.00 -4.25 16.81
N CYS A 16 -50.35 -5.03 17.68
CA CYS A 16 -49.13 -4.64 18.37
C CYS A 16 -47.81 -5.17 17.76
N SER A 17 -47.82 -5.88 16.61
CA SER A 17 -46.61 -6.53 16.11
C SER A 17 -45.88 -5.79 14.98
N ASN A 18 -46.40 -4.64 14.53
CA ASN A 18 -45.75 -3.80 13.54
C ASN A 18 -45.51 -2.39 14.04
N SER A 19 -44.85 -2.23 15.17
CA SER A 19 -44.20 -0.95 15.45
C SER A 19 -43.06 -0.80 14.45
N PRO A 20 -43.10 0.14 13.53
CA PRO A 20 -41.92 0.45 12.72
C PRO A 20 -40.81 0.79 13.70
N ASN A 21 -39.64 0.22 13.50
CA ASN A 21 -38.45 0.46 14.33
C ASN A 21 -38.03 1.95 14.16
N ILE A 22 -38.75 2.85 14.79
CA ILE A 22 -38.56 4.31 14.76
C ILE A 22 -37.13 4.69 15.19
N TYR A 23 -36.49 3.83 16.03
CA TYR A 23 -35.11 4.04 16.45
C TYR A 23 -34.05 3.74 15.38
N LYS A 24 -34.33 2.92 14.35
CA LYS A 24 -33.38 2.63 13.27
C LYS A 24 -33.31 3.73 12.21
N THR A 25 -34.42 4.42 11.95
CA THR A 25 -34.48 5.51 10.97
C THR A 25 -33.80 6.78 11.49
N ASN A 26 -33.96 7.08 12.77
CA ASN A 26 -33.37 8.30 13.37
C ASN A 26 -31.84 8.27 13.41
N GLY A 27 -31.21 7.10 13.69
CA GLY A 27 -29.76 6.98 13.72
C GLY A 27 -29.11 7.18 12.34
N THR A 28 -29.71 6.65 11.28
CA THR A 28 -29.19 6.80 9.91
C THR A 28 -29.39 8.25 9.41
N VAL A 29 -30.52 8.88 9.70
CA VAL A 29 -30.77 10.27 9.37
C VAL A 29 -29.80 11.19 10.11
N PHE A 30 -29.59 10.97 11.41
CA PHE A 30 -28.63 11.71 12.21
C PHE A 30 -27.21 11.58 11.64
N LEU A 31 -26.76 10.38 11.29
CA LEU A 31 -25.46 10.14 10.68
C LEU A 31 -25.31 10.90 9.36
N LYS A 32 -26.32 10.83 8.49
CA LYS A 32 -26.32 11.55 7.21
C LYS A 32 -26.16 13.04 7.40
N ASN A 33 -26.94 13.64 8.29
CA ASN A 33 -26.88 15.07 8.57
C ASN A 33 -25.51 15.47 9.12
N ARG A 34 -24.96 14.72 10.07
CA ARG A 34 -23.64 14.98 10.63
C ARG A 34 -22.52 14.92 9.58
N ILE A 35 -22.53 13.93 8.69
CA ILE A 35 -21.56 13.84 7.59
C ILE A 35 -21.73 15.04 6.64
N SER A 36 -22.94 15.37 6.27
CA SER A 36 -23.22 16.52 5.41
C SER A 36 -22.77 17.84 6.04
N ASP A 37 -23.01 18.03 7.33
CA ASP A 37 -22.58 19.23 8.06
C ASP A 37 -21.04 19.35 8.08
N ILE A 38 -20.33 18.24 8.31
CA ILE A 38 -18.87 18.20 8.28
C ILE A 38 -18.34 18.56 6.87
N ILE A 39 -18.93 17.99 5.82
CA ILE A 39 -18.55 18.29 4.44
C ILE A 39 -18.77 19.78 4.14
N ASN A 40 -19.93 20.30 4.46
CA ASN A 40 -20.29 21.70 4.19
C ASN A 40 -19.42 22.69 4.99
N SER A 41 -19.07 22.34 6.22
CA SER A 41 -18.23 23.21 7.08
C SER A 41 -16.74 23.12 6.77
N SER A 42 -16.29 22.12 6.00
CA SER A 42 -14.87 21.92 5.69
C SER A 42 -14.29 22.96 4.72
N ASN A 43 -15.14 23.70 4.02
CA ASN A 43 -14.78 24.65 2.95
C ASN A 43 -13.88 24.04 1.86
N LEU A 44 -13.90 22.71 1.69
CA LEU A 44 -13.13 22.02 0.66
C LEU A 44 -13.76 22.26 -0.71
N SER A 45 -12.98 22.78 -1.64
CA SER A 45 -13.32 22.85 -3.08
C SER A 45 -12.72 21.64 -3.80
N THR A 46 -13.40 20.51 -3.72
CA THR A 46 -12.94 19.25 -4.32
C THR A 46 -14.10 18.37 -4.75
N ASN A 47 -13.84 17.44 -5.67
CA ASN A 47 -14.78 16.38 -5.97
C ASN A 47 -14.71 15.32 -4.87
N LEU A 48 -15.84 15.00 -4.30
CA LEU A 48 -15.95 14.07 -3.18
C LEU A 48 -16.89 12.91 -3.53
N GLY A 49 -16.42 11.69 -3.30
CA GLY A 49 -17.22 10.48 -3.33
C GLY A 49 -17.13 9.75 -2.00
N ILE A 50 -18.27 9.44 -1.39
CA ILE A 50 -18.31 8.73 -0.12
C ILE A 50 -19.40 7.66 -0.18
N LYS A 51 -19.06 6.44 0.25
CA LYS A 51 -20.01 5.37 0.50
C LYS A 51 -19.72 4.71 1.84
N ALA A 52 -20.71 4.71 2.71
CA ALA A 52 -20.67 3.98 3.98
C ALA A 52 -21.74 2.89 3.99
N ILE A 53 -21.33 1.67 4.29
CA ILE A 53 -22.23 0.51 4.39
C ILE A 53 -22.07 -0.17 5.74
N SER A 54 -23.14 -0.76 6.22
CA SER A 54 -23.10 -1.64 7.38
C SER A 54 -22.56 -2.99 6.96
N LEU A 55 -21.41 -3.40 7.47
CA LEU A 55 -20.85 -4.74 7.20
C LEU A 55 -21.74 -5.87 7.73
N LYS A 56 -22.54 -5.58 8.76
CA LYS A 56 -23.46 -6.56 9.35
C LYS A 56 -24.70 -6.83 8.48
N THR A 57 -25.20 -5.81 7.78
CA THR A 57 -26.51 -5.88 7.09
C THR A 57 -26.43 -5.58 5.59
N GLY A 58 -25.29 -5.09 5.08
CA GLY A 58 -25.16 -4.61 3.71
C GLY A 58 -25.89 -3.28 3.43
N GLN A 59 -26.59 -2.72 4.44
CA GLN A 59 -27.35 -1.47 4.25
C GLN A 59 -26.42 -0.30 3.99
N THR A 60 -26.73 0.50 2.96
CA THR A 60 -26.07 1.78 2.72
C THR A 60 -26.50 2.80 3.80
N LEU A 61 -25.54 3.27 4.57
CA LEU A 61 -25.74 4.27 5.62
C LEU A 61 -25.59 5.70 5.11
N PHE A 62 -24.64 5.90 4.17
CA PHE A 62 -24.40 7.18 3.51
C PHE A 62 -23.93 6.94 2.09
N ASP A 63 -24.34 7.77 1.16
CA ASP A 63 -23.93 7.75 -0.24
C ASP A 63 -23.87 9.17 -0.79
N LEU A 64 -22.70 9.53 -1.32
CA LEU A 64 -22.46 10.78 -2.01
C LEU A 64 -21.55 10.48 -3.21
N ASN A 65 -22.05 10.67 -4.42
CA ASN A 65 -21.28 10.50 -5.67
C ASN A 65 -20.50 9.16 -5.76
N SER A 66 -20.95 8.10 -5.09
CA SER A 66 -20.21 6.84 -4.99
C SER A 66 -20.07 6.09 -6.33
N ASN A 67 -20.84 6.46 -7.34
CA ASN A 67 -20.76 5.91 -8.69
C ASN A 67 -19.91 6.77 -9.64
N SER A 68 -19.37 7.89 -9.18
CA SER A 68 -18.46 8.72 -9.96
C SER A 68 -17.10 8.07 -10.06
N LEU A 69 -16.43 8.27 -11.19
CA LEU A 69 -15.07 7.80 -11.38
C LEU A 69 -14.08 8.77 -10.74
N PHE A 70 -13.17 8.23 -9.95
CA PHE A 70 -12.09 8.94 -9.30
C PHE A 70 -10.76 8.30 -9.67
N ASN A 71 -9.69 9.09 -9.68
CA ASN A 71 -8.35 8.54 -9.72
C ASN A 71 -8.06 7.83 -8.38
N PRO A 72 -7.85 6.53 -8.36
CA PRO A 72 -7.68 5.77 -7.12
C PRO A 72 -6.38 6.09 -6.40
N ALA A 73 -5.36 6.62 -7.09
CA ALA A 73 -4.02 6.81 -6.56
C ALA A 73 -3.57 5.56 -5.77
N SER A 74 -3.00 5.72 -4.57
CA SER A 74 -2.54 4.60 -3.73
C SER A 74 -3.65 3.66 -3.23
N ASN A 75 -4.94 4.02 -3.36
CA ASN A 75 -6.02 3.08 -3.06
C ASN A 75 -6.01 1.86 -4.00
N ASN A 76 -5.35 1.97 -5.16
CA ASN A 76 -5.14 0.86 -6.07
C ASN A 76 -4.33 -0.29 -5.43
N LYS A 77 -3.49 0.01 -4.43
CA LYS A 77 -2.74 -1.00 -3.67
C LYS A 77 -3.64 -2.02 -2.96
N ILE A 78 -4.88 -1.62 -2.61
CA ILE A 78 -5.86 -2.54 -1.99
C ILE A 78 -6.17 -3.68 -2.97
N TYR A 79 -6.37 -3.39 -4.25
CA TYR A 79 -6.62 -4.42 -5.26
C TYR A 79 -5.40 -5.31 -5.48
N THR A 80 -4.20 -4.72 -5.53
CA THR A 80 -2.94 -5.46 -5.64
C THR A 80 -2.76 -6.41 -4.45
N CYS A 81 -2.93 -5.92 -3.22
CA CYS A 81 -2.80 -6.76 -2.02
C CYS A 81 -3.84 -7.89 -1.97
N LEU A 82 -5.11 -7.59 -2.31
CA LEU A 82 -6.15 -8.61 -2.34
C LEU A 82 -5.87 -9.67 -3.42
N SER A 83 -5.38 -9.26 -4.59
CA SER A 83 -5.00 -10.17 -5.66
C SER A 83 -3.83 -11.05 -5.23
N ALA A 84 -2.81 -10.48 -4.60
CA ALA A 84 -1.68 -11.22 -4.07
C ALA A 84 -2.13 -12.27 -3.04
N LEU A 85 -2.95 -11.89 -2.07
CA LEU A 85 -3.48 -12.84 -1.08
C LEU A 85 -4.34 -13.95 -1.69
N ALA A 86 -5.10 -13.63 -2.74
CA ALA A 86 -5.96 -14.62 -3.42
C ALA A 86 -5.18 -15.59 -4.31
N LEU A 87 -4.06 -15.15 -4.90
CA LEU A 87 -3.29 -15.92 -5.89
C LEU A 87 -2.05 -16.59 -5.30
N LEU A 88 -1.39 -15.95 -4.34
CA LEU A 88 -0.11 -16.39 -3.79
C LEU A 88 -0.23 -17.05 -2.42
N ASP A 89 -1.39 -16.92 -1.74
CA ASP A 89 -1.59 -17.35 -0.35
C ASP A 89 -0.87 -16.45 0.67
N SER A 90 -1.35 -16.50 1.93
CA SER A 90 -0.77 -15.75 3.06
C SER A 90 0.58 -16.28 3.54
N ASN A 91 1.01 -17.47 3.09
CA ASN A 91 2.29 -18.07 3.43
C ASN A 91 3.33 -17.95 2.30
N TYR A 92 3.04 -17.14 1.28
CA TYR A 92 4.02 -16.88 0.23
C TYR A 92 5.20 -16.05 0.75
N TYR A 93 6.41 -16.46 0.37
CA TYR A 93 7.64 -15.76 0.70
C TYR A 93 8.41 -15.42 -0.57
N PHE A 94 8.87 -14.20 -0.69
CA PHE A 94 9.90 -13.84 -1.64
C PHE A 94 11.23 -14.44 -1.20
N LYS A 95 12.01 -14.98 -2.15
CA LYS A 95 13.26 -15.66 -1.84
C LYS A 95 14.39 -15.01 -2.62
N THR A 96 15.43 -14.59 -1.92
CA THR A 96 16.72 -14.29 -2.53
C THR A 96 17.60 -15.49 -2.30
N GLU A 97 18.07 -16.12 -3.37
CA GLU A 97 18.78 -17.41 -3.32
C GLU A 97 20.23 -17.23 -3.75
N VAL A 98 21.10 -18.07 -3.20
CA VAL A 98 22.52 -18.07 -3.52
C VAL A 98 22.93 -19.46 -3.95
N PHE A 99 23.58 -19.54 -5.11
CA PHE A 99 24.12 -20.78 -5.65
C PHE A 99 25.63 -20.66 -5.89
N GLU A 100 26.34 -21.74 -5.67
CA GLU A 100 27.79 -21.86 -5.97
C GLU A 100 28.02 -22.84 -7.11
N GLU A 101 28.77 -22.41 -8.12
CA GLU A 101 29.21 -23.27 -9.21
C GLU A 101 30.70 -23.03 -9.48
N GLY A 102 31.52 -23.98 -9.08
CA GLY A 102 32.98 -23.85 -9.16
C GLY A 102 33.52 -22.68 -8.31
N ASN A 103 33.99 -21.63 -8.94
CA ASN A 103 34.44 -20.40 -8.27
C ASN A 103 33.47 -19.23 -8.48
N ASP A 104 32.29 -19.48 -9.01
CA ASP A 104 31.28 -18.47 -9.26
C ASP A 104 30.18 -18.55 -8.21
N LEU A 105 29.74 -17.41 -7.78
CA LEU A 105 28.62 -17.25 -6.87
C LEU A 105 27.49 -16.53 -7.59
N TYR A 106 26.31 -17.14 -7.62
CA TYR A 106 25.11 -16.57 -8.21
C TYR A 106 24.22 -16.05 -7.10
N LEU A 107 23.86 -14.77 -7.15
CA LEU A 107 22.84 -14.17 -6.31
C LEU A 107 21.59 -13.98 -7.17
N VAL A 108 20.56 -14.78 -6.90
CA VAL A 108 19.32 -14.83 -7.66
C VAL A 108 18.23 -14.10 -6.92
N GLY A 109 17.69 -13.05 -7.53
CA GLY A 109 16.61 -12.26 -6.98
C GLY A 109 15.26 -12.92 -7.19
N GLY A 110 14.43 -12.92 -6.14
CA GLY A 110 13.06 -13.44 -6.15
C GLY A 110 12.00 -12.34 -6.17
N ALA A 111 12.31 -11.19 -6.76
CA ALA A 111 11.42 -10.02 -6.80
C ALA A 111 10.97 -9.53 -5.40
N ASN A 112 11.82 -9.70 -4.39
CA ASN A 112 11.57 -9.14 -3.06
C ASN A 112 11.72 -7.61 -3.11
N PRO A 113 10.63 -6.82 -2.90
CA PRO A 113 10.71 -5.37 -2.93
C PRO A 113 11.34 -4.77 -1.67
N ASP A 114 11.37 -5.52 -0.57
CA ASP A 114 11.74 -5.03 0.76
C ASP A 114 13.12 -5.52 1.23
N LEU A 115 13.96 -6.07 0.34
CA LEU A 115 15.31 -6.52 0.70
C LEU A 115 16.15 -5.31 1.14
N THR A 116 16.57 -5.32 2.41
CA THR A 116 17.35 -4.24 2.99
C THR A 116 18.86 -4.44 2.79
N LEU A 117 19.62 -3.35 2.92
CA LEU A 117 21.09 -3.43 2.93
C LEU A 117 21.61 -4.27 4.09
N ASP A 118 20.98 -4.21 5.26
CA ASP A 118 21.39 -4.96 6.46
C ASP A 118 21.13 -6.46 6.29
N GLU A 119 20.05 -6.86 5.61
CA GLU A 119 19.79 -8.26 5.25
C GLU A 119 20.80 -8.77 4.23
N LEU A 120 21.13 -7.96 3.22
CA LEU A 120 22.12 -8.32 2.22
C LEU A 120 23.51 -8.46 2.84
N ASP A 121 23.90 -7.57 3.76
CA ASP A 121 25.16 -7.66 4.50
C ASP A 121 25.22 -8.90 5.39
N SER A 122 24.13 -9.21 6.06
CA SER A 122 23.99 -10.45 6.86
C SER A 122 24.13 -11.69 5.99
N LEU A 123 23.50 -11.70 4.81
CA LEU A 123 23.62 -12.78 3.83
C LEU A 123 25.06 -12.94 3.34
N ALA A 124 25.71 -11.83 2.98
CA ALA A 124 27.12 -11.81 2.55
C ALA A 124 28.06 -12.34 3.64
N SER A 125 27.82 -11.97 4.90
CA SER A 125 28.59 -12.46 6.04
C SER A 125 28.47 -13.97 6.23
N VAL A 126 27.25 -14.52 6.10
CA VAL A 126 27.01 -15.97 6.16
C VAL A 126 27.71 -16.69 5.03
N ILE A 127 27.65 -16.17 3.81
CA ILE A 127 28.29 -16.75 2.63
C ILE A 127 29.82 -16.74 2.83
N ALA A 128 30.40 -15.62 3.21
CA ALA A 128 31.83 -15.48 3.42
C ALA A 128 32.40 -16.43 4.49
N SER A 129 31.56 -16.82 5.46
CA SER A 129 31.95 -17.79 6.49
C SER A 129 31.97 -19.25 5.98
N LYS A 130 31.29 -19.54 4.88
CA LYS A 130 31.10 -20.91 4.36
C LYS A 130 31.82 -21.17 3.05
N ILE A 131 31.94 -20.15 2.20
CA ILE A 131 32.46 -20.25 0.84
C ILE A 131 33.72 -19.38 0.75
N SER A 132 34.75 -19.94 0.13
CA SER A 132 36.03 -19.26 -0.11
C SER A 132 36.47 -19.44 -1.57
N GLY A 133 37.32 -18.51 -2.06
CA GLY A 133 37.86 -18.60 -3.41
C GLY A 133 36.90 -18.19 -4.52
N VAL A 134 35.86 -17.46 -4.17
CA VAL A 134 34.94 -16.86 -5.15
C VAL A 134 35.71 -15.89 -6.04
N LYS A 135 35.56 -16.08 -7.36
CA LYS A 135 36.19 -15.23 -8.38
C LYS A 135 35.20 -14.30 -9.06
N ARG A 136 33.94 -14.73 -9.19
CA ARG A 136 32.89 -13.92 -9.82
C ARG A 136 31.63 -13.96 -8.96
N LEU A 137 31.00 -12.81 -8.81
CA LEU A 137 29.64 -12.68 -8.32
C LEU A 137 28.75 -12.37 -9.54
N ILE A 138 27.77 -13.22 -9.78
CA ILE A 138 26.81 -13.10 -10.87
C ILE A 138 25.48 -12.73 -10.25
N LEU A 139 24.93 -11.59 -10.67
CA LEU A 139 23.63 -11.10 -10.22
C LEU A 139 22.59 -11.52 -11.25
N ASP A 140 21.54 -12.20 -10.79
CA ASP A 140 20.46 -12.69 -11.64
C ASP A 140 19.14 -12.08 -11.22
N ASP A 141 18.56 -11.25 -12.09
CA ASP A 141 17.26 -10.61 -11.95
C ASP A 141 16.21 -11.13 -12.93
N SER A 142 16.48 -12.25 -13.59
CA SER A 142 15.71 -12.81 -14.71
C SER A 142 14.31 -13.31 -14.35
N ILE A 143 13.93 -13.30 -13.07
CA ILE A 143 12.58 -13.66 -12.63
C ILE A 143 11.49 -12.72 -13.19
N LEU A 144 11.85 -11.47 -13.47
CA LEU A 144 11.01 -10.48 -14.13
C LEU A 144 11.54 -10.22 -15.54
N ASP A 145 10.67 -9.65 -16.39
CA ASP A 145 11.09 -9.17 -17.70
C ASP A 145 11.98 -7.92 -17.59
N GLN A 146 12.48 -7.41 -18.72
CA GLN A 146 13.36 -6.25 -18.76
C GLN A 146 12.60 -4.91 -18.71
N THR A 147 11.31 -4.93 -18.33
CA THR A 147 10.50 -3.72 -18.22
C THR A 147 10.72 -3.07 -16.87
N VAL A 148 11.66 -2.13 -16.81
CA VAL A 148 12.06 -1.46 -15.55
C VAL A 148 11.09 -0.36 -15.09
N TYR A 149 10.22 0.13 -15.97
CA TYR A 149 9.20 1.15 -15.67
C TYR A 149 7.82 0.71 -16.14
N GLY A 150 6.82 0.93 -15.31
CA GLY A 150 5.43 0.68 -15.67
C GLY A 150 4.94 1.58 -16.81
N ARG A 151 3.99 1.09 -17.60
CA ARG A 151 3.35 1.92 -18.63
C ARG A 151 2.60 3.08 -17.99
N GLY A 152 2.81 4.29 -18.51
CA GLY A 152 2.17 5.51 -18.01
C GLY A 152 2.93 6.19 -16.87
N TRP A 153 4.09 5.67 -16.45
CA TRP A 153 4.98 6.42 -15.56
C TRP A 153 5.56 7.61 -16.29
N MET A 154 5.60 8.76 -15.61
CA MET A 154 6.06 10.00 -16.22
C MET A 154 7.59 10.08 -16.19
N TRP A 155 8.17 10.66 -17.23
CA TRP A 155 9.62 10.77 -17.39
C TRP A 155 10.31 11.60 -16.30
N ASP A 156 9.60 12.49 -15.65
CA ASP A 156 10.08 13.40 -14.61
C ASP A 156 9.89 12.86 -13.19
N GLU A 157 9.36 11.64 -13.04
CA GLU A 157 9.17 10.97 -11.74
C GLU A 157 10.42 10.21 -11.27
N GLY A 158 11.42 10.02 -12.10
CA GLY A 158 12.57 9.13 -11.84
C GLY A 158 13.44 9.49 -10.62
N SER A 159 13.28 10.69 -10.03
CA SER A 159 13.95 11.08 -8.79
C SER A 159 13.14 10.76 -7.52
N TRP A 160 11.91 10.30 -7.67
CA TRP A 160 11.05 9.97 -6.53
C TRP A 160 11.18 8.49 -6.16
N TRP A 161 11.30 8.21 -4.87
CA TRP A 161 11.47 6.84 -4.36
C TRP A 161 10.36 5.88 -4.80
N TYR A 162 9.12 6.35 -4.96
CA TYR A 162 7.99 5.54 -5.40
C TYR A 162 8.01 5.23 -6.91
N ALA A 163 8.92 5.85 -7.67
CA ALA A 163 9.12 5.61 -9.10
C ALA A 163 10.49 4.94 -9.38
N ALA A 164 11.08 4.31 -8.38
CA ALA A 164 12.30 3.53 -8.56
C ALA A 164 12.09 2.41 -9.58
N GLN A 165 13.15 2.03 -10.28
CA GLN A 165 13.12 0.96 -11.28
C GLN A 165 12.70 -0.37 -10.66
N ILE A 166 11.94 -1.16 -11.43
CA ILE A 166 11.52 -2.51 -11.06
C ILE A 166 12.60 -3.49 -11.52
N SER A 167 13.02 -4.38 -10.62
CA SER A 167 13.97 -5.46 -10.92
C SER A 167 13.65 -6.71 -10.11
N GLY A 168 14.01 -7.87 -10.63
CA GLY A 168 13.93 -9.13 -9.91
C GLY A 168 14.88 -9.20 -8.71
N LEU A 169 15.95 -8.40 -8.74
CA LEU A 169 16.91 -8.26 -7.65
C LEU A 169 17.01 -6.77 -7.28
N SER A 170 16.29 -6.37 -6.25
CA SER A 170 16.27 -5.01 -5.72
C SER A 170 16.80 -4.99 -4.30
N VAL A 171 17.45 -3.91 -3.92
CA VAL A 171 17.88 -3.67 -2.54
C VAL A 171 17.64 -2.21 -2.18
N ASN A 172 17.19 -1.95 -0.95
CA ASN A 172 16.91 -0.60 -0.45
C ASN A 172 15.96 0.17 -1.40
N ASP A 173 14.87 -0.47 -1.84
CA ASP A 173 13.88 0.06 -2.79
C ASP A 173 14.47 0.53 -4.14
N ASN A 174 15.63 0.01 -4.54
CA ASN A 174 16.45 0.53 -5.66
C ASN A 174 16.77 2.03 -5.52
N CYS A 175 16.89 2.50 -4.29
CA CYS A 175 17.15 3.90 -3.95
C CYS A 175 18.49 4.08 -3.25
N VAL A 176 18.95 5.32 -3.28
CA VAL A 176 20.11 5.77 -2.50
C VAL A 176 19.64 6.83 -1.53
N ASP A 177 19.92 6.63 -0.25
CA ASP A 177 19.58 7.58 0.78
C ASP A 177 20.63 8.68 0.86
N PHE A 178 20.19 9.94 0.89
CA PHE A 178 21.03 11.10 1.07
C PHE A 178 20.80 11.73 2.44
N ILE A 179 21.80 11.68 3.28
CA ILE A 179 21.79 12.31 4.60
C ILE A 179 22.51 13.67 4.48
N VAL A 180 21.73 14.74 4.57
CA VAL A 180 22.26 16.11 4.47
C VAL A 180 22.36 16.73 5.85
N ARG A 181 23.54 17.19 6.23
CA ARG A 181 23.81 17.89 7.48
C ARG A 181 24.33 19.29 7.21
N PRO A 182 24.03 20.28 8.07
CA PRO A 182 24.62 21.61 7.92
C PRO A 182 26.14 21.54 8.06
N GLY A 183 26.84 22.28 7.22
CA GLY A 183 28.25 22.58 7.41
C GLY A 183 28.47 23.80 8.30
N ASP A 184 29.72 24.18 8.52
CA ASP A 184 30.06 25.41 9.20
C ASP A 184 29.53 26.63 8.44
N LEU A 185 29.38 27.76 9.14
CA LEU A 185 28.89 28.99 8.55
C LEU A 185 29.76 29.40 7.33
N GLY A 186 29.13 29.53 6.17
CA GLY A 186 29.80 29.84 4.91
C GLY A 186 30.50 28.66 4.23
N LYS A 187 30.27 27.46 4.72
CA LYS A 187 30.71 26.19 4.09
C LYS A 187 29.54 25.43 3.50
N ASN A 188 29.86 24.52 2.58
CA ASN A 188 28.88 23.64 1.99
C ASN A 188 28.30 22.68 3.03
N ALA A 189 27.07 22.21 2.81
CA ALA A 189 26.48 21.12 3.58
C ALA A 189 27.32 19.84 3.42
N ILE A 190 27.28 19.00 4.46
CA ILE A 190 27.89 17.67 4.44
C ILE A 190 26.86 16.69 3.94
N ILE A 191 27.18 15.95 2.88
CA ILE A 191 26.30 14.93 2.34
C ILE A 191 26.94 13.56 2.52
N GLN A 192 26.18 12.65 3.10
CA GLN A 192 26.51 11.24 3.19
C GLN A 192 25.48 10.44 2.38
N THR A 193 25.89 9.33 1.81
CA THR A 193 25.02 8.47 1.03
C THR A 193 25.04 7.06 1.56
N LYS A 194 23.89 6.36 1.47
CA LYS A 194 23.76 4.96 1.82
C LYS A 194 22.98 4.25 0.71
N PRO A 195 23.56 3.23 0.01
CA PRO A 195 24.96 2.80 0.10
C PRO A 195 25.95 3.86 -0.41
N GLU A 196 27.21 3.79 0.04
CA GLU A 196 28.28 4.56 -0.59
C GLU A 196 28.54 4.03 -1.99
N SER A 197 28.60 4.92 -2.97
CA SER A 197 28.84 4.53 -4.37
C SER A 197 29.47 5.65 -5.19
N ASN A 198 30.26 5.26 -6.16
CA ASN A 198 30.82 6.18 -7.16
C ASN A 198 29.95 6.26 -8.44
N TYR A 199 28.80 5.59 -8.45
CA TYR A 199 27.91 5.56 -9.60
C TYR A 199 27.27 6.92 -9.89
N TYR A 200 27.03 7.74 -8.86
CA TYR A 200 26.44 9.07 -8.98
C TYR A 200 27.37 10.15 -8.46
N LYS A 201 27.18 11.37 -8.95
CA LYS A 201 27.85 12.58 -8.47
C LYS A 201 26.81 13.55 -7.94
N LEU A 202 27.06 14.06 -6.74
CA LEU A 202 26.23 15.08 -6.12
C LEU A 202 26.86 16.44 -6.31
N SER A 203 26.05 17.42 -6.65
CA SER A 203 26.46 18.82 -6.74
C SER A 203 25.52 19.66 -5.88
N LEU A 204 26.10 20.47 -4.99
CA LEU A 204 25.36 21.48 -4.27
C LEU A 204 25.26 22.73 -5.14
N ILE A 205 24.05 23.02 -5.60
CA ILE A 205 23.76 24.16 -6.46
C ILE A 205 22.92 25.15 -5.66
N HIS A 206 23.35 26.41 -5.63
CA HIS A 206 22.46 27.48 -5.20
C HIS A 206 21.45 27.76 -6.30
N ILE A 207 20.21 27.63 -5.96
CA ILE A 207 19.08 28.05 -6.77
C ILE A 207 18.65 29.43 -6.29
#